data_c4e091e882b4eb7aefbdbf7c6ef67b41
#
_entry.id   c4e091e882b4eb7aefbdbf7c6ef67b41
#
_cell.length_a   1.000
_cell.length_b   1.000
_cell.length_c   1.000
_cell.angle_alpha   90.00
_cell.angle_beta   90.00
_cell.angle_gamma   90.00
#
_symmetry.space_group_name_H-M   'P 1'
#
loop_
_entity.id
_entity.type
_entity.pdbx_description
1 polymer ?
#
loop_
_entity_poly.entity_id
_entity_poly.type
_entity_poly.pdbx_seq_one_letter_code
_entity_poly.pdbx_strand_id
1 'polypeptide(L)'
;MKIYAVANFKGGVAKTTTVINLAAQMARDGDRVLAIDADAQHNLTDFYCPDWDGISLADVLTGQADPELEKNIAHTAYENLDLLCADMRLLKLDLAAILSEADGQDLRLFDFLEGVRKADAYDYVIIDCPPSFTASSVAALVCCDEVILPVKADAFSRAGALEMISQVRSLGAYHIAPRFRVLSTMADRSRLSRQARDLLKADGLDVFETEIHASVCVGESTYKRMPLYEYIPRSRVAQDYEQLLREVLA
;
A
#
# COMPACT_ATOMS: atom_id res chain seq x y z
N MET A 1 -7.02 2.93 -15.26
CA MET A 1 -6.67 2.31 -13.96
C MET A 1 -5.23 2.68 -13.63
N LYS A 2 -4.97 3.32 -12.49
CA LYS A 2 -3.63 3.63 -11.97
C LYS A 2 -3.36 2.80 -10.72
N ILE A 3 -2.13 2.31 -10.58
CA ILE A 3 -1.74 1.37 -9.51
C ILE A 3 -0.71 2.03 -8.60
N TYR A 4 -1.05 2.14 -7.32
CA TYR A 4 -0.18 2.64 -6.26
C TYR A 4 0.28 1.49 -5.35
N ALA A 5 1.55 1.46 -4.98
CA ALA A 5 2.05 0.61 -3.91
C ALA A 5 2.45 1.48 -2.71
N VAL A 6 1.97 1.16 -1.53
CA VAL A 6 2.40 1.81 -0.28
C VAL A 6 3.41 0.91 0.40
N ALA A 7 4.69 1.26 0.30
CA ALA A 7 5.77 0.35 0.65
C ALA A 7 6.90 1.03 1.43
N ASN A 8 7.43 0.33 2.42
CA ASN A 8 8.67 0.66 3.12
C ASN A 8 9.13 -0.58 3.91
N PHE A 9 10.43 -0.89 3.89
CA PHE A 9 11.01 -2.00 4.65
C PHE A 9 10.94 -1.80 6.16
N LYS A 10 10.75 -0.57 6.63
CA LYS A 10 10.56 -0.27 8.03
C LYS A 10 9.13 -0.55 8.47
N GLY A 11 8.99 -1.31 9.56
CA GLY A 11 7.70 -1.52 10.21
C GLY A 11 7.22 -0.26 10.97
N GLY A 12 5.91 -0.11 11.14
CA GLY A 12 5.33 0.96 11.97
C GLY A 12 5.47 2.37 11.41
N VAL A 13 5.56 2.52 10.08
CA VAL A 13 5.62 3.82 9.38
C VAL A 13 4.28 4.24 8.77
N ALA A 14 3.18 3.63 9.19
CA ALA A 14 1.82 3.91 8.75
C ALA A 14 1.47 3.47 7.30
N LYS A 15 2.06 2.40 6.75
CA LYS A 15 1.71 1.86 5.44
C LYS A 15 0.22 1.50 5.35
N THR A 16 -0.22 0.52 6.12
CA THR A 16 -1.63 0.06 6.17
C THR A 16 -2.60 1.20 6.48
N THR A 17 -2.25 2.07 7.43
CA THR A 17 -3.07 3.26 7.74
C THR A 17 -3.22 4.18 6.53
N THR A 18 -2.17 4.34 5.74
CA THR A 18 -2.20 5.17 4.52
C THR A 18 -3.10 4.53 3.47
N VAL A 19 -2.99 3.21 3.24
CA VAL A 19 -3.86 2.49 2.32
C VAL A 19 -5.33 2.59 2.75
N ILE A 20 -5.64 2.32 4.02
CA ILE A 20 -7.00 2.44 4.58
C ILE A 20 -7.61 3.80 4.25
N ASN A 21 -6.90 4.88 4.58
CA ASN A 21 -7.49 6.22 4.45
C ASN A 21 -7.54 6.71 3.01
N LEU A 22 -6.55 6.42 2.17
CA LEU A 22 -6.59 6.80 0.76
C LEU A 22 -7.66 6.01 0.00
N ALA A 23 -7.71 4.68 0.15
CA ALA A 23 -8.68 3.84 -0.54
C ALA A 23 -10.13 4.23 -0.18
N ALA A 24 -10.41 4.41 1.11
CA ALA A 24 -11.75 4.79 1.55
C ALA A 24 -12.15 6.21 1.13
N GLN A 25 -11.21 7.15 1.04
CA GLN A 25 -11.50 8.50 0.55
C GLN A 25 -11.70 8.55 -0.97
N MET A 26 -10.90 7.81 -1.76
CA MET A 26 -11.11 7.66 -3.20
C MET A 26 -12.51 7.11 -3.48
N ALA A 27 -12.88 6.03 -2.79
CA ALA A 27 -14.19 5.39 -2.94
C ALA A 27 -15.34 6.31 -2.54
N ARG A 28 -15.20 7.04 -1.42
CA ARG A 28 -16.18 8.08 -0.98
C ARG A 28 -16.36 9.17 -2.04
N ASP A 29 -15.30 9.54 -2.73
CA ASP A 29 -15.34 10.59 -3.76
C ASP A 29 -15.89 10.07 -5.11
N GLY A 30 -16.24 8.76 -5.19
CA GLY A 30 -16.94 8.12 -6.29
C GLY A 30 -16.05 7.30 -7.23
N ASP A 31 -14.76 7.18 -6.95
CA ASP A 31 -13.85 6.34 -7.73
C ASP A 31 -14.04 4.86 -7.37
N ARG A 32 -13.92 3.97 -8.36
CA ARG A 32 -13.92 2.51 -8.15
C ARG A 32 -12.52 2.07 -7.74
N VAL A 33 -12.38 1.55 -6.54
CA VAL A 33 -11.08 1.24 -5.92
C VAL A 33 -10.95 -0.23 -5.58
N LEU A 34 -9.87 -0.86 -6.01
CA LEU A 34 -9.42 -2.15 -5.51
C LEU A 34 -8.25 -1.94 -4.57
N ALA A 35 -8.45 -2.21 -3.28
CA ALA A 35 -7.36 -2.34 -2.34
C ALA A 35 -6.79 -3.77 -2.41
N ILE A 36 -5.48 -3.93 -2.24
CA ILE A 36 -4.81 -5.24 -2.20
C ILE A 36 -3.98 -5.31 -0.93
N ASP A 37 -4.21 -6.32 -0.11
CA ASP A 37 -3.39 -6.63 1.04
C ASP A 37 -2.27 -7.59 0.62
N ALA A 38 -1.02 -7.14 0.66
CA ALA A 38 0.15 -7.96 0.32
C ALA A 38 0.98 -8.36 1.56
N ASP A 39 0.52 -8.03 2.77
CA ASP A 39 1.16 -8.43 4.02
C ASP A 39 0.56 -9.72 4.57
N ALA A 40 1.40 -10.71 4.87
CA ALA A 40 0.95 -11.94 5.54
C ALA A 40 0.34 -11.72 6.94
N GLN A 41 0.58 -10.55 7.54
CA GLN A 41 -0.11 -10.16 8.77
C GLN A 41 -1.56 -9.73 8.53
N HIS A 42 -2.00 -9.60 7.29
CA HIS A 42 -3.35 -9.33 6.82
C HIS A 42 -4.12 -8.21 7.57
N ASN A 43 -3.40 -7.17 8.01
CA ASN A 43 -4.00 -6.09 8.80
C ASN A 43 -5.04 -5.27 8.01
N LEU A 44 -4.86 -5.10 6.70
CA LEU A 44 -5.82 -4.43 5.84
C LEU A 44 -7.07 -5.30 5.64
N THR A 45 -6.87 -6.61 5.48
CA THR A 45 -7.93 -7.61 5.42
C THR A 45 -8.76 -7.62 6.70
N ASP A 46 -8.12 -7.69 7.86
CA ASP A 46 -8.80 -7.64 9.16
C ASP A 46 -9.58 -6.34 9.38
N PHE A 47 -9.11 -5.25 8.78
CA PHE A 47 -9.80 -3.97 8.89
C PHE A 47 -11.10 -3.93 8.10
N TYR A 48 -11.09 -4.38 6.84
CA TYR A 48 -12.22 -4.26 5.92
C TYR A 48 -13.10 -5.51 5.84
N CYS A 49 -12.49 -6.70 5.88
CA CYS A 49 -13.15 -7.97 5.63
C CYS A 49 -12.70 -9.06 6.63
N PRO A 50 -12.93 -8.89 7.96
CA PRO A 50 -12.36 -9.75 9.01
C PRO A 50 -12.81 -11.21 8.94
N ASP A 51 -13.96 -11.47 8.34
CA ASP A 51 -14.56 -12.82 8.27
C ASP A 51 -14.37 -13.43 6.86
N TRP A 52 -13.44 -12.88 6.04
CA TRP A 52 -13.18 -13.41 4.71
C TRP A 52 -12.51 -14.77 4.75
N ASP A 53 -13.10 -15.75 4.04
CA ASP A 53 -12.63 -17.13 3.90
C ASP A 53 -12.49 -17.59 2.43
N GLY A 54 -12.59 -16.63 1.50
CA GLY A 54 -12.50 -16.87 0.06
C GLY A 54 -11.07 -16.89 -0.48
N ILE A 55 -10.94 -16.62 -1.75
CA ILE A 55 -9.66 -16.54 -2.48
C ILE A 55 -8.86 -15.34 -1.97
N SER A 56 -7.54 -15.51 -1.84
CA SER A 56 -6.63 -14.48 -1.37
C SER A 56 -5.52 -14.18 -2.38
N LEU A 57 -4.70 -13.19 -2.12
CA LEU A 57 -3.51 -12.90 -2.91
C LEU A 57 -2.55 -14.10 -2.99
N ALA A 58 -2.51 -14.96 -1.96
CA ALA A 58 -1.70 -16.19 -2.00
C ALA A 58 -2.18 -17.14 -3.11
N ASP A 59 -3.49 -17.23 -3.36
CA ASP A 59 -4.05 -18.05 -4.45
C ASP A 59 -3.71 -17.43 -5.81
N VAL A 60 -3.78 -16.11 -5.94
CA VAL A 60 -3.34 -15.41 -7.17
C VAL A 60 -1.86 -15.70 -7.46
N LEU A 61 -0.99 -15.53 -6.47
CA LEU A 61 0.45 -15.73 -6.62
C LEU A 61 0.84 -17.20 -6.84
N THR A 62 -0.01 -18.16 -6.45
CA THR A 62 0.20 -19.60 -6.73
C THR A 62 -0.46 -20.07 -8.02
N GLY A 63 -1.20 -19.20 -8.73
CA GLY A 63 -1.94 -19.54 -9.95
C GLY A 63 -3.22 -20.32 -9.68
N GLN A 64 -3.79 -20.17 -8.49
CA GLN A 64 -5.05 -20.77 -8.04
C GLN A 64 -6.21 -19.77 -8.02
N ALA A 65 -6.02 -18.57 -8.61
CA ALA A 65 -7.08 -17.59 -8.77
C ALA A 65 -8.24 -18.17 -9.58
N ASP A 66 -9.47 -17.80 -9.22
CA ASP A 66 -10.66 -18.17 -10.01
C ASP A 66 -10.64 -17.42 -11.36
N PRO A 67 -10.95 -18.06 -12.48
CA PRO A 67 -11.07 -17.36 -13.77
C PRO A 67 -12.09 -16.22 -13.79
N GLU A 68 -13.11 -16.29 -12.94
CA GLU A 68 -14.09 -15.21 -12.75
C GLU A 68 -13.54 -14.20 -11.73
N LEU A 69 -13.21 -13.00 -12.22
CA LEU A 69 -12.57 -11.94 -11.42
C LEU A 69 -13.28 -11.67 -10.09
N GLU A 70 -14.60 -11.59 -10.11
CA GLU A 70 -15.44 -11.26 -8.94
C GLU A 70 -15.29 -12.25 -7.79
N LYS A 71 -14.96 -13.52 -8.08
CA LYS A 71 -14.77 -14.54 -7.04
C LYS A 71 -13.48 -14.40 -6.24
N ASN A 72 -12.53 -13.61 -6.77
CA ASN A 72 -11.24 -13.37 -6.10
C ASN A 72 -11.28 -12.15 -5.16
N ILE A 73 -12.39 -11.42 -5.15
CA ILE A 73 -12.47 -10.09 -4.57
C ILE A 73 -13.56 -10.05 -3.50
N ALA A 74 -13.22 -9.53 -2.34
CA ALA A 74 -14.13 -9.28 -1.25
C ALA A 74 -14.77 -7.89 -1.40
N HIS A 75 -16.10 -7.83 -1.34
CA HIS A 75 -16.81 -6.55 -1.24
C HIS A 75 -16.72 -6.04 0.20
N THR A 76 -16.30 -4.80 0.36
CA THR A 76 -16.26 -4.17 1.69
C THR A 76 -17.60 -3.55 2.06
N ALA A 77 -17.71 -3.04 3.29
CA ALA A 77 -18.89 -2.27 3.71
C ALA A 77 -18.95 -0.86 3.07
N TYR A 78 -17.91 -0.44 2.34
CA TYR A 78 -17.80 0.85 1.69
C TYR A 78 -18.12 0.72 0.21
N GLU A 79 -19.10 1.49 -0.27
CA GLU A 79 -19.44 1.55 -1.69
C GLU A 79 -18.21 1.94 -2.52
N ASN A 80 -18.02 1.33 -3.68
CA ASN A 80 -16.89 1.51 -4.60
C ASN A 80 -15.52 1.08 -4.05
N LEU A 81 -15.45 0.37 -2.93
CA LEU A 81 -14.21 -0.15 -2.37
C LEU A 81 -14.28 -1.65 -2.21
N ASP A 82 -13.47 -2.35 -2.97
CA ASP A 82 -13.29 -3.80 -2.89
C ASP A 82 -11.88 -4.15 -2.43
N LEU A 83 -11.69 -5.38 -1.97
CA LEU A 83 -10.43 -5.86 -1.42
C LEU A 83 -10.02 -7.22 -2.01
N LEU A 84 -8.78 -7.33 -2.49
CA LEU A 84 -8.10 -8.62 -2.62
C LEU A 84 -7.40 -8.90 -1.30
N CYS A 85 -7.92 -9.87 -0.57
CA CYS A 85 -7.50 -10.18 0.79
C CYS A 85 -6.15 -10.90 0.85
N ALA A 86 -5.46 -10.81 1.99
CA ALA A 86 -4.28 -11.60 2.30
C ALA A 86 -4.57 -12.67 3.36
N ASP A 87 -3.66 -13.63 3.46
CA ASP A 87 -3.61 -14.58 4.56
C ASP A 87 -2.18 -15.06 4.84
N MET A 88 -2.02 -15.85 5.91
CA MET A 88 -0.73 -16.38 6.35
C MET A 88 -0.02 -17.28 5.34
N ARG A 89 -0.70 -17.73 4.27
CA ARG A 89 -0.07 -18.55 3.21
C ARG A 89 0.98 -17.76 2.44
N LEU A 90 0.93 -16.42 2.43
CA LEU A 90 1.97 -15.57 1.85
C LEU A 90 3.36 -15.86 2.45
N LEU A 91 3.47 -16.17 3.76
CA LEU A 91 4.75 -16.55 4.38
C LEU A 91 5.34 -17.84 3.78
N LYS A 92 4.49 -18.78 3.36
CA LYS A 92 4.95 -20.03 2.75
C LYS A 92 5.55 -19.79 1.37
N LEU A 93 5.01 -18.79 0.63
CA LEU A 93 5.54 -18.40 -0.67
C LEU A 93 6.94 -17.80 -0.54
N ASP A 94 7.18 -17.00 0.48
CA ASP A 94 8.51 -16.43 0.74
C ASP A 94 9.54 -17.51 1.02
N LEU A 95 9.17 -18.51 1.82
CA LEU A 95 10.03 -19.68 2.09
C LEU A 95 10.27 -20.51 0.82
N ALA A 96 9.26 -20.72 0.00
CA ALA A 96 9.37 -21.44 -1.25
C ALA A 96 10.27 -20.70 -2.26
N ALA A 97 10.17 -19.38 -2.35
CA ALA A 97 11.01 -18.54 -3.20
C ALA A 97 12.49 -18.59 -2.79
N ILE A 98 12.79 -18.70 -1.49
CA ILE A 98 14.16 -18.85 -0.96
C ILE A 98 14.72 -20.24 -1.28
N LEU A 99 13.89 -21.28 -1.28
CA LEU A 99 14.32 -22.69 -1.41
C LEU A 99 14.26 -23.21 -2.85
N SER A 100 13.52 -22.58 -3.73
CA SER A 100 13.40 -22.93 -5.13
C SER A 100 13.63 -21.70 -6.00
N GLU A 101 14.39 -21.84 -7.07
CA GLU A 101 14.44 -20.87 -8.17
C GLU A 101 13.07 -20.87 -8.89
N ALA A 102 12.00 -20.47 -8.17
CA ALA A 102 10.62 -20.49 -8.69
C ALA A 102 10.43 -19.31 -9.63
N ASP A 103 10.62 -19.52 -10.91
CA ASP A 103 10.40 -18.56 -11.97
C ASP A 103 8.90 -18.16 -12.08
N GLY A 104 8.63 -16.86 -12.16
CA GLY A 104 7.37 -16.29 -12.66
C GLY A 104 6.25 -16.05 -11.62
N GLN A 105 6.48 -16.22 -10.32
CA GLN A 105 5.46 -15.93 -9.30
C GLN A 105 5.15 -14.42 -9.21
N ASP A 106 6.13 -13.59 -9.42
CA ASP A 106 6.10 -12.14 -9.43
C ASP A 106 5.26 -11.55 -10.58
N LEU A 107 5.10 -12.28 -11.70
CA LEU A 107 4.30 -11.84 -12.83
C LEU A 107 2.80 -12.21 -12.71
N ARG A 108 2.42 -13.11 -11.83
CA ARG A 108 1.01 -13.55 -11.69
C ARG A 108 0.09 -12.44 -11.20
N LEU A 109 0.58 -11.59 -10.30
CA LEU A 109 -0.20 -10.41 -9.91
C LEU A 109 -0.34 -9.43 -11.09
N PHE A 110 0.69 -9.28 -11.91
CA PHE A 110 0.64 -8.48 -13.12
C PHE A 110 -0.44 -9.01 -14.08
N ASP A 111 -0.44 -10.31 -14.36
CA ASP A 111 -1.43 -10.94 -15.23
C ASP A 111 -2.86 -10.78 -14.69
N PHE A 112 -3.04 -10.93 -13.37
CA PHE A 112 -4.33 -10.70 -12.71
C PHE A 112 -4.79 -9.25 -12.88
N LEU A 113 -3.91 -8.28 -12.64
CA LEU A 113 -4.22 -6.85 -12.78
C LEU A 113 -4.46 -6.42 -14.24
N GLU A 114 -3.82 -7.09 -15.20
CA GLU A 114 -4.15 -6.92 -16.62
C GLU A 114 -5.57 -7.44 -16.94
N GLY A 115 -6.03 -8.51 -16.30
CA GLY A 115 -7.41 -8.96 -16.33
C GLY A 115 -8.37 -7.90 -15.78
N VAL A 116 -8.07 -7.36 -14.61
CA VAL A 116 -8.80 -6.26 -13.97
C VAL A 116 -8.89 -5.03 -14.88
N ARG A 117 -7.77 -4.65 -15.51
CA ARG A 117 -7.69 -3.52 -16.45
C ARG A 117 -8.56 -3.73 -17.68
N LYS A 118 -8.54 -4.94 -18.27
CA LYS A 118 -9.35 -5.29 -19.44
C LYS A 118 -10.85 -5.29 -19.13
N ALA A 119 -11.23 -5.65 -17.91
CA ALA A 119 -12.61 -5.61 -17.44
C ALA A 119 -13.11 -4.18 -17.18
N ASP A 120 -12.22 -3.19 -17.17
CA ASP A 120 -12.51 -1.78 -16.77
C ASP A 120 -13.27 -1.69 -15.43
N ALA A 121 -12.89 -2.56 -14.47
CA ALA A 121 -13.63 -2.72 -13.23
C ALA A 121 -13.30 -1.60 -12.21
N TYR A 122 -12.06 -1.10 -12.20
CA TYR A 122 -11.58 -0.13 -11.22
C TYR A 122 -10.82 1.02 -11.87
N ASP A 123 -10.91 2.19 -11.24
CA ASP A 123 -10.19 3.40 -11.63
C ASP A 123 -8.80 3.43 -10.98
N TYR A 124 -8.72 2.95 -9.73
CA TYR A 124 -7.49 2.87 -8.94
C TYR A 124 -7.30 1.50 -8.30
N VAL A 125 -6.02 1.10 -8.19
CA VAL A 125 -5.58 -0.01 -7.34
C VAL A 125 -4.60 0.55 -6.33
N ILE A 126 -4.73 0.18 -5.05
CA ILE A 126 -3.81 0.57 -3.99
C ILE A 126 -3.37 -0.65 -3.19
N ILE A 127 -2.04 -0.89 -3.11
CA ILE A 127 -1.47 -2.12 -2.55
C ILE A 127 -0.76 -1.81 -1.23
N ASP A 128 -1.15 -2.49 -0.15
CA ASP A 128 -0.46 -2.45 1.14
C ASP A 128 0.67 -3.47 1.17
N CYS A 129 1.91 -3.02 1.19
CA CYS A 129 3.08 -3.89 1.16
C CYS A 129 3.60 -4.23 2.56
N PRO A 130 4.13 -5.46 2.78
CA PRO A 130 4.77 -5.85 4.03
C PRO A 130 6.05 -5.04 4.33
N PRO A 131 6.56 -5.09 5.57
CA PRO A 131 7.79 -4.40 5.97
C PRO A 131 9.06 -5.17 5.58
N SER A 132 9.05 -5.86 4.43
CA SER A 132 10.17 -6.68 3.97
C SER A 132 10.11 -6.90 2.46
N PHE A 133 11.22 -7.33 1.88
CA PHE A 133 11.32 -7.66 0.46
C PHE A 133 10.90 -9.13 0.28
N THR A 134 9.59 -9.34 0.18
CA THR A 134 8.94 -10.65 0.03
C THR A 134 8.48 -10.87 -1.40
N ALA A 135 8.07 -12.10 -1.74
CA ALA A 135 7.50 -12.40 -3.05
C ALA A 135 6.28 -11.51 -3.35
N SER A 136 5.40 -11.29 -2.36
CA SER A 136 4.23 -10.43 -2.50
C SER A 136 4.59 -8.96 -2.69
N SER A 137 5.61 -8.45 -1.97
CA SER A 137 6.06 -7.06 -2.14
C SER A 137 6.74 -6.84 -3.49
N VAL A 138 7.53 -7.81 -3.97
CA VAL A 138 8.14 -7.76 -5.32
C VAL A 138 7.03 -7.74 -6.37
N ALA A 139 6.04 -8.65 -6.29
CA ALA A 139 4.91 -8.67 -7.20
C ALA A 139 4.16 -7.33 -7.24
N ALA A 140 3.91 -6.71 -6.07
CA ALA A 140 3.29 -5.39 -5.96
C ALA A 140 4.12 -4.29 -6.64
N LEU A 141 5.45 -4.27 -6.37
CA LEU A 141 6.38 -3.27 -6.90
C LEU A 141 6.60 -3.40 -8.41
N VAL A 142 6.50 -4.62 -8.94
CA VAL A 142 6.56 -4.90 -10.38
C VAL A 142 5.33 -4.38 -11.12
N CYS A 143 4.18 -4.34 -10.46
CA CYS A 143 2.91 -3.95 -11.08
C CYS A 143 2.57 -2.47 -10.94
N CYS A 144 3.18 -1.73 -10.00
CA CYS A 144 2.74 -0.39 -9.67
C CYS A 144 3.30 0.69 -10.60
N ASP A 145 2.48 1.71 -10.83
CA ASP A 145 2.88 2.94 -11.54
C ASP A 145 3.64 3.89 -10.60
N GLU A 146 3.26 3.90 -9.32
CA GLU A 146 3.82 4.81 -8.32
C GLU A 146 3.94 4.13 -6.95
N VAL A 147 5.09 4.36 -6.30
CA VAL A 147 5.33 3.95 -4.91
C VAL A 147 5.17 5.17 -4.00
N ILE A 148 4.18 5.11 -3.12
CA ILE A 148 4.08 6.00 -1.97
C ILE A 148 4.95 5.40 -0.87
N LEU A 149 5.97 6.13 -0.43
CA LEU A 149 6.97 5.68 0.54
C LEU A 149 6.78 6.40 1.88
N PRO A 150 5.98 5.86 2.83
CA PRO A 150 5.82 6.46 4.13
C PRO A 150 7.12 6.41 4.94
N VAL A 151 7.56 7.55 5.46
CA VAL A 151 8.81 7.72 6.19
C VAL A 151 8.54 8.47 7.48
N LYS A 152 8.84 7.85 8.62
CA LYS A 152 8.78 8.52 9.91
C LYS A 152 10.02 9.43 10.07
N ALA A 153 9.84 10.62 10.64
CA ALA A 153 10.92 11.57 10.88
C ALA A 153 11.85 11.10 12.01
N ASP A 154 12.79 10.20 11.70
CA ASP A 154 13.84 9.76 12.61
C ASP A 154 15.21 9.67 11.91
N ALA A 155 16.28 9.47 12.70
CA ALA A 155 17.65 9.48 12.21
C ALA A 155 17.97 8.40 11.13
N PHE A 156 17.21 7.31 11.07
CA PHE A 156 17.46 6.18 10.18
C PHE A 156 16.57 6.19 8.92
N SER A 157 15.56 7.04 8.91
CA SER A 157 14.53 7.02 7.87
C SER A 157 15.05 7.42 6.49
N ARG A 158 16.01 8.37 6.44
CA ARG A 158 16.64 8.79 5.19
C ARG A 158 17.41 7.65 4.52
N ALA A 159 18.26 6.96 5.28
CA ALA A 159 19.03 5.83 4.76
C ALA A 159 18.11 4.68 4.27
N GLY A 160 17.06 4.36 5.05
CA GLY A 160 16.09 3.33 4.69
C GLY A 160 15.29 3.68 3.43
N ALA A 161 14.93 4.95 3.22
CA ALA A 161 14.24 5.38 2.00
C ALA A 161 15.14 5.24 0.76
N LEU A 162 16.39 5.69 0.84
CA LEU A 162 17.36 5.56 -0.25
C LEU A 162 17.67 4.10 -0.58
N GLU A 163 17.83 3.26 0.45
CA GLU A 163 18.05 1.82 0.29
C GLU A 163 16.86 1.18 -0.43
N MET A 164 15.63 1.43 0.00
CA MET A 164 14.45 0.90 -0.66
C MET A 164 14.36 1.31 -2.12
N ILE A 165 14.55 2.59 -2.45
CA ILE A 165 14.55 3.08 -3.83
C ILE A 165 15.63 2.36 -4.65
N SER A 166 16.82 2.15 -4.09
CA SER A 166 17.91 1.42 -4.73
C SER A 166 17.55 -0.04 -5.01
N GLN A 167 16.96 -0.72 -4.04
CA GLN A 167 16.52 -2.12 -4.17
C GLN A 167 15.45 -2.26 -5.26
N VAL A 168 14.43 -1.39 -5.27
CA VAL A 168 13.38 -1.45 -6.30
C VAL A 168 13.94 -1.13 -7.69
N ARG A 169 14.87 -0.19 -7.80
CA ARG A 169 15.56 0.09 -9.07
C ARG A 169 16.39 -1.09 -9.57
N SER A 170 16.90 -1.93 -8.67
CA SER A 170 17.62 -3.16 -9.05
C SER A 170 16.72 -4.23 -9.66
N LEU A 171 15.39 -4.13 -9.50
CA LEU A 171 14.41 -4.94 -10.22
C LEU A 171 14.28 -4.55 -11.71
N GLY A 172 15.18 -3.73 -12.23
CA GLY A 172 15.17 -3.24 -13.61
C GLY A 172 15.19 -4.32 -14.72
N ALA A 173 15.45 -5.61 -14.36
CA ALA A 173 15.26 -6.74 -15.25
C ALA A 173 13.81 -6.88 -15.76
N TYR A 174 12.82 -6.35 -15.00
CA TYR A 174 11.41 -6.34 -15.37
C TYR A 174 10.99 -5.09 -16.19
N HIS A 175 11.94 -4.24 -16.60
CA HIS A 175 11.69 -2.99 -17.33
C HIS A 175 10.74 -2.01 -16.63
N ILE A 176 10.69 -2.02 -15.29
CA ILE A 176 9.78 -1.23 -14.48
C ILE A 176 10.56 -0.13 -13.78
N ALA A 177 10.03 1.08 -13.86
CA ALA A 177 10.56 2.25 -13.17
C ALA A 177 9.39 3.03 -12.53
N PRO A 178 8.81 2.54 -11.42
CA PRO A 178 7.75 3.26 -10.76
C PRO A 178 8.24 4.63 -10.29
N ARG A 179 7.35 5.61 -10.30
CA ARG A 179 7.62 6.89 -9.65
C ARG A 179 7.64 6.68 -8.14
N PHE A 180 8.60 7.30 -7.46
CA PHE A 180 8.66 7.28 -5.99
C PHE A 180 8.27 8.65 -5.46
N ARG A 181 7.32 8.66 -4.51
CA ARG A 181 6.97 9.85 -3.73
C ARG A 181 7.05 9.56 -2.24
N VAL A 182 7.84 10.34 -1.53
CA VAL A 182 8.07 10.15 -0.09
C VAL A 182 7.01 10.87 0.72
N LEU A 183 6.34 10.15 1.63
CA LEU A 183 5.34 10.69 2.54
C LEU A 183 5.91 10.78 3.96
N SER A 184 6.05 12.00 4.48
CA SER A 184 6.39 12.20 5.89
C SER A 184 5.22 11.79 6.78
N THR A 185 5.43 10.79 7.65
CA THR A 185 4.42 10.29 8.57
C THR A 185 4.82 10.48 10.03
N MET A 186 3.82 10.46 10.93
CA MET A 186 3.99 10.70 12.35
C MET A 186 4.76 11.99 12.63
N ALA A 187 4.54 13.00 11.77
CA ALA A 187 5.16 14.29 11.89
C ALA A 187 4.74 14.97 13.19
N ASP A 188 5.68 15.64 13.80
CA ASP A 188 5.45 16.49 14.97
C ASP A 188 6.00 17.90 14.72
N ARG A 189 5.86 18.79 15.71
CA ARG A 189 6.37 20.17 15.60
C ARG A 189 7.86 20.30 15.90
N SER A 190 8.58 19.19 16.06
CA SER A 190 10.00 19.20 16.42
C SER A 190 10.87 19.75 15.29
N ARG A 191 12.03 20.26 15.67
CA ARG A 191 13.06 20.64 14.69
C ARG A 191 13.56 19.43 13.91
N LEU A 192 13.57 18.25 14.55
CA LEU A 192 14.03 17.00 13.93
C LEU A 192 13.13 16.58 12.76
N SER A 193 11.79 16.63 12.92
CA SER A 193 10.84 16.33 11.86
C SER A 193 11.08 17.19 10.61
N ARG A 194 11.25 18.50 10.82
CA ARG A 194 11.51 19.44 9.72
C ARG A 194 12.84 19.15 9.03
N GLN A 195 13.91 18.96 9.81
CA GLN A 195 15.24 18.65 9.27
C GLN A 195 15.26 17.33 8.48
N ALA A 196 14.57 16.30 8.96
CA ALA A 196 14.49 15.02 8.25
C ALA A 196 13.84 15.18 6.86
N ARG A 197 12.75 15.95 6.77
CA ARG A 197 12.08 16.26 5.51
C ARG A 197 12.97 17.07 4.55
N ASP A 198 13.63 18.12 5.07
CA ASP A 198 14.52 18.95 4.28
C ASP A 198 15.69 18.14 3.69
N LEU A 199 16.22 17.18 4.43
CA LEU A 199 17.26 16.27 3.96
C LEU A 199 16.78 15.36 2.85
N LEU A 200 15.56 14.82 2.92
CA LEU A 200 14.96 14.01 1.84
C LEU A 200 14.81 14.84 0.55
N LYS A 201 14.33 16.09 0.66
CA LYS A 201 14.26 17.01 -0.49
C LYS A 201 15.66 17.37 -1.03
N ALA A 202 16.64 17.54 -0.16
CA ALA A 202 18.03 17.84 -0.55
C ALA A 202 18.70 16.66 -1.30
N ASP A 203 18.27 15.42 -1.03
CA ASP A 203 18.68 14.23 -1.79
C ASP A 203 18.02 14.13 -3.19
N GLY A 204 17.19 15.09 -3.55
CA GLY A 204 16.47 15.12 -4.83
C GLY A 204 15.27 14.16 -4.86
N LEU A 205 14.78 13.71 -3.72
CA LEU A 205 13.58 12.87 -3.66
C LEU A 205 12.31 13.72 -3.86
N ASP A 206 11.35 13.15 -4.54
CA ASP A 206 10.01 13.72 -4.68
C ASP A 206 9.26 13.50 -3.36
N VAL A 207 9.07 14.56 -2.58
CA VAL A 207 8.46 14.52 -1.24
C VAL A 207 7.14 15.24 -1.27
N PHE A 208 6.06 14.58 -0.84
CA PHE A 208 4.75 15.20 -0.69
C PHE A 208 4.83 16.48 0.16
N GLU A 209 4.09 17.50 -0.22
CA GLU A 209 3.99 18.71 0.60
C GLU A 209 3.19 18.45 1.88
N THR A 210 2.21 17.57 1.81
CA THR A 210 1.44 17.09 2.96
C THR A 210 2.29 16.19 3.86
N GLU A 211 2.14 16.39 5.18
CA GLU A 211 2.69 15.54 6.24
C GLU A 211 1.55 14.93 7.04
N ILE A 212 1.64 13.64 7.35
CA ILE A 212 0.69 12.97 8.24
C ILE A 212 1.14 13.12 9.69
N HIS A 213 0.40 13.88 10.49
CA HIS A 213 0.76 14.14 11.87
C HIS A 213 0.48 12.95 12.78
N ALA A 214 1.34 12.80 13.80
CA ALA A 214 1.13 11.81 14.86
C ALA A 214 -0.20 12.09 15.60
N SER A 215 -1.03 11.06 15.77
CA SER A 215 -2.31 11.17 16.46
C SER A 215 -2.71 9.85 17.12
N VAL A 216 -3.22 9.93 18.33
CA VAL A 216 -3.81 8.78 19.03
C VAL A 216 -5.08 8.27 18.35
N CYS A 217 -5.78 9.15 17.63
CA CYS A 217 -7.00 8.81 16.89
C CYS A 217 -6.77 7.74 15.82
N VAL A 218 -5.53 7.57 15.32
CA VAL A 218 -5.19 6.53 14.34
C VAL A 218 -5.40 5.14 14.95
N GLY A 219 -4.87 4.90 16.15
CA GLY A 219 -5.06 3.62 16.84
C GLY A 219 -6.52 3.35 17.20
N GLU A 220 -7.25 4.38 17.62
CA GLU A 220 -8.68 4.28 17.93
C GLU A 220 -9.51 3.97 16.68
N SER A 221 -9.25 4.65 15.55
CA SER A 221 -9.87 4.43 14.24
C SER A 221 -9.64 2.98 13.77
N THR A 222 -8.40 2.49 13.87
CA THR A 222 -8.06 1.10 13.52
C THR A 222 -8.79 0.10 14.41
N TYR A 223 -8.85 0.33 15.71
CA TYR A 223 -9.58 -0.53 16.65
C TYR A 223 -11.09 -0.57 16.35
N LYS A 224 -11.66 0.55 15.91
CA LYS A 224 -13.07 0.66 15.50
C LYS A 224 -13.35 0.19 14.09
N ARG A 225 -12.32 -0.13 13.30
CA ARG A 225 -12.41 -0.46 11.87
C ARG A 225 -13.17 0.60 11.08
N MET A 226 -12.88 1.86 11.36
CA MET A 226 -13.48 3.02 10.69
C MET A 226 -12.37 3.91 10.14
N PRO A 227 -12.37 4.28 8.85
CA PRO A 227 -11.43 5.27 8.32
C PRO A 227 -11.51 6.59 9.07
N LEU A 228 -10.42 7.33 9.13
CA LEU A 228 -10.33 8.57 9.91
C LEU A 228 -11.34 9.64 9.51
N TYR A 229 -11.68 9.74 8.22
CA TYR A 229 -12.67 10.71 7.76
C TYR A 229 -14.08 10.40 8.29
N GLU A 230 -14.38 9.17 8.62
CA GLU A 230 -15.66 8.75 9.21
C GLU A 230 -15.59 8.81 10.73
N TYR A 231 -14.53 8.26 11.34
CA TYR A 231 -14.35 8.19 12.78
C TYR A 231 -14.24 9.57 13.45
N ILE A 232 -13.38 10.43 12.90
CA ILE A 232 -13.13 11.76 13.47
C ILE A 232 -12.79 12.80 12.37
N PRO A 233 -13.76 13.18 11.53
CA PRO A 233 -13.52 13.96 10.31
C PRO A 233 -12.87 15.33 10.54
N ARG A 234 -13.04 15.91 11.73
CA ARG A 234 -12.48 17.22 12.06
C ARG A 234 -11.07 17.15 12.67
N SER A 235 -10.52 15.95 12.85
CA SER A 235 -9.15 15.82 13.35
C SER A 235 -8.13 16.27 12.31
N ARG A 236 -6.98 16.75 12.81
CA ARG A 236 -5.89 17.14 11.92
C ARG A 236 -5.45 15.97 11.02
N VAL A 237 -5.29 14.77 11.58
CA VAL A 237 -4.82 13.61 10.82
C VAL A 237 -5.82 13.18 9.73
N ALA A 238 -7.13 13.34 9.93
CA ALA A 238 -8.12 13.10 8.88
C ALA A 238 -7.98 14.13 7.74
N GLN A 239 -7.79 15.41 8.09
CA GLN A 239 -7.56 16.48 7.12
C GLN A 239 -6.22 16.31 6.38
N ASP A 240 -5.17 15.81 7.07
CA ASP A 240 -3.89 15.50 6.42
C ASP A 240 -4.08 14.45 5.32
N TYR A 241 -4.86 13.39 5.56
CA TYR A 241 -5.15 12.37 4.54
C TYR A 241 -6.02 12.91 3.41
N GLU A 242 -6.97 13.81 3.68
CA GLU A 242 -7.73 14.48 2.62
C GLU A 242 -6.83 15.35 1.73
N GLN A 243 -5.87 16.04 2.31
CA GLN A 243 -4.91 16.84 1.57
C GLN A 243 -3.95 15.94 0.78
N LEU A 244 -3.49 14.84 1.38
CA LEU A 244 -2.66 13.86 0.70
C LEU A 244 -3.36 13.28 -0.53
N LEU A 245 -4.64 12.92 -0.44
CA LEU A 245 -5.40 12.41 -1.57
C LEU A 245 -5.37 13.39 -2.75
N ARG A 246 -5.57 14.68 -2.50
CA ARG A 246 -5.51 15.70 -3.56
C ARG A 246 -4.14 15.76 -4.24
N GLU A 247 -3.06 15.57 -3.48
CA GLU A 247 -1.70 15.53 -4.05
C GLU A 247 -1.41 14.21 -4.79
N VAL A 248 -2.01 13.10 -4.37
CA VAL A 248 -1.85 11.79 -5.03
C VAL A 248 -2.55 11.78 -6.39
N LEU A 249 -3.69 12.45 -6.50
CA LEU A 249 -4.51 12.49 -7.71
C LEU A 249 -4.15 13.64 -8.67
N ALA A 250 -3.29 14.57 -8.27
CA ALA A 250 -2.82 15.67 -9.11
C ALA A 250 -1.71 15.22 -10.08
#